data_41a94eaf2a8d1a9b50c38f5a8a9f1504
#
_entry.id   41a94eaf2a8d1a9b50c38f5a8a9f1504
#
_cell.length_a   1.000
_cell.length_b   1.000
_cell.length_c   1.000
_cell.angle_alpha   90.00
_cell.angle_beta   90.00
_cell.angle_gamma   90.00
#
_symmetry.space_group_name_H-M   'P 1'
#
loop_
_entity.id
_entity.type
_entity.pdbx_description
1 polymer ?
#
loop_
_entity_poly.entity_id
_entity_poly.type
_entity_poly.pdbx_seq_one_letter_code
_entity_poly.pdbx_strand_id
1 'polypeptide(L)'
;MSVVKRNRRAGRTAGQVGFLSRLLLLAAFFVVGVIAGRVLSARVNAESVSQLRRYLADFLRVEESRTVTALLSTALAYFRYPLLAAFLGFTVAGVVLLPCAAAVMGALLSFAVCCFTLCFGSGGVALALAVLGLRCLVTLPCFFLLAADGWGASAALSGLPFGRGRPGIVWPGICGIAAVLTAGICVEWYLIPGLVRFVLARVLI
;
A
#
# COMPACT_ATOMS: atom_id res chain seq x y z
N MET A 1 39.78 -8.48 -20.85
CA MET A 1 38.43 -7.82 -20.93
C MET A 1 37.28 -8.71 -20.42
N SER A 2 37.40 -10.04 -20.36
CA SER A 2 36.37 -11.00 -19.89
C SER A 2 36.13 -11.05 -18.39
N VAL A 3 37.15 -10.90 -17.55
CA VAL A 3 37.08 -11.01 -16.09
C VAL A 3 36.28 -9.86 -15.45
N VAL A 4 36.39 -8.64 -15.98
CA VAL A 4 35.65 -7.45 -15.48
C VAL A 4 34.13 -7.57 -15.76
N LYS A 5 33.76 -8.17 -16.90
CA LYS A 5 32.36 -8.41 -17.26
C LYS A 5 31.70 -9.46 -16.35
N ARG A 6 32.46 -10.49 -15.97
CA ARG A 6 31.98 -11.58 -15.08
C ARG A 6 31.75 -11.10 -13.65
N ASN A 7 32.61 -10.24 -13.15
CA ASN A 7 32.45 -9.66 -11.79
C ASN A 7 31.28 -8.68 -11.69
N ARG A 8 30.99 -7.93 -12.76
CA ARG A 8 29.80 -7.05 -12.81
C ARG A 8 28.48 -7.83 -12.84
N ARG A 9 28.45 -9.01 -13.48
CA ARG A 9 27.25 -9.88 -13.49
C ARG A 9 27.01 -10.52 -12.12
N ALA A 10 28.06 -11.03 -11.46
CA ALA A 10 27.95 -11.61 -10.11
C ALA A 10 27.49 -10.58 -9.06
N GLY A 11 27.96 -9.34 -9.15
CA GLY A 11 27.51 -8.26 -8.27
C GLY A 11 26.04 -7.84 -8.49
N ARG A 12 25.55 -7.91 -9.74
CA ARG A 12 24.14 -7.64 -10.04
C ARG A 12 23.20 -8.72 -9.52
N THR A 13 23.55 -10.00 -9.69
CA THR A 13 22.74 -11.12 -9.17
C THR A 13 22.68 -11.15 -7.66
N ALA A 14 23.79 -10.88 -6.96
CA ALA A 14 23.80 -10.78 -5.50
C ALA A 14 22.94 -9.62 -4.97
N GLY A 15 22.93 -8.48 -5.67
CA GLY A 15 22.06 -7.34 -5.32
C GLY A 15 20.58 -7.64 -5.54
N GLN A 16 20.25 -8.34 -6.62
CA GLN A 16 18.86 -8.74 -6.92
C GLN A 16 18.32 -9.77 -5.92
N VAL A 17 19.14 -10.75 -5.53
CA VAL A 17 18.75 -11.76 -4.51
C VAL A 17 18.49 -11.06 -3.17
N GLY A 18 19.33 -10.12 -2.77
CA GLY A 18 19.13 -9.37 -1.52
C GLY A 18 17.89 -8.47 -1.55
N PHE A 19 17.55 -7.86 -2.68
CA PHE A 19 16.32 -7.09 -2.85
C PHE A 19 15.08 -7.99 -2.78
N LEU A 20 15.10 -9.12 -3.50
CA LEU A 20 13.98 -10.06 -3.54
C LEU A 20 13.69 -10.66 -2.16
N SER A 21 14.71 -11.01 -1.38
CA SER A 21 14.53 -11.55 -0.02
C SER A 21 13.87 -10.52 0.91
N ARG A 22 14.24 -9.24 0.82
CA ARG A 22 13.59 -8.15 1.58
C ARG A 22 12.14 -7.96 1.18
N LEU A 23 11.87 -7.98 -0.12
CA LEU A 23 10.51 -7.86 -0.66
C LEU A 23 9.63 -9.02 -0.17
N LEU A 24 10.13 -10.26 -0.19
CA LEU A 24 9.43 -11.44 0.31
C LEU A 24 9.15 -11.35 1.81
N LEU A 25 10.09 -10.85 2.58
CA LEU A 25 9.92 -10.69 4.03
C LEU A 25 8.88 -9.62 4.35
N LEU A 26 8.91 -8.48 3.66
CA LEU A 26 7.87 -7.44 3.77
C LEU A 26 6.49 -7.98 3.36
N ALA A 27 6.42 -8.78 2.29
CA ALA A 27 5.19 -9.44 1.87
C ALA A 27 4.67 -10.43 2.93
N ALA A 28 5.56 -11.18 3.59
CA ALA A 28 5.18 -12.07 4.69
C ALA A 28 4.58 -11.29 5.87
N PHE A 29 5.19 -10.18 6.28
CA PHE A 29 4.64 -9.31 7.33
C PHE A 29 3.29 -8.70 6.91
N PHE A 30 3.14 -8.32 5.66
CA PHE A 30 1.85 -7.84 5.13
C PHE A 30 0.77 -8.92 5.23
N VAL A 31 1.06 -10.18 4.86
CA VAL A 31 0.12 -11.29 4.97
C VAL A 31 -0.26 -11.56 6.43
N VAL A 32 0.70 -11.51 7.35
CA VAL A 32 0.42 -11.59 8.80
C VAL A 32 -0.53 -10.47 9.22
N GLY A 33 -0.31 -9.25 8.73
CA GLY A 33 -1.21 -8.13 8.94
C GLY A 33 -2.63 -8.39 8.40
N VAL A 34 -2.75 -8.92 7.19
CA VAL A 34 -4.05 -9.28 6.60
C VAL A 34 -4.81 -10.27 7.47
N ILE A 35 -4.13 -11.30 7.99
CA ILE A 35 -4.74 -12.28 8.91
C ILE A 35 -5.19 -11.60 10.21
N ALA A 36 -4.35 -10.74 10.79
CA ALA A 36 -4.69 -9.98 12.00
C ALA A 36 -5.90 -9.07 11.79
N GLY A 37 -5.99 -8.37 10.65
CA GLY A 37 -7.14 -7.53 10.29
C GLY A 37 -8.44 -8.32 10.16
N ARG A 38 -8.36 -9.53 9.59
CA ARG A 38 -9.50 -10.45 9.51
C ARG A 38 -9.98 -10.90 10.90
N VAL A 39 -9.05 -11.28 11.78
CA VAL A 39 -9.39 -11.68 13.15
C VAL A 39 -10.00 -10.51 13.93
N LEU A 40 -9.47 -9.30 13.75
CA LEU A 40 -9.99 -8.11 14.41
C LEU A 40 -11.40 -7.77 13.93
N SER A 41 -11.69 -7.91 12.63
CA SER A 41 -13.03 -7.66 12.08
C SER A 41 -14.09 -8.63 12.61
N ALA A 42 -13.71 -9.86 12.98
CA ALA A 42 -14.62 -10.83 13.57
C ALA A 42 -15.08 -10.45 15.00
N ARG A 43 -14.41 -9.51 15.65
CA ARG A 43 -14.76 -8.99 16.98
C ARG A 43 -15.65 -7.74 16.96
N VAL A 44 -16.05 -7.29 15.79
CA VAL A 44 -16.91 -6.10 15.64
C VAL A 44 -18.33 -6.44 16.05
N ASN A 45 -18.89 -5.72 17.04
CA ASN A 45 -20.24 -5.93 17.55
C ASN A 45 -21.29 -5.41 16.53
N ALA A 46 -22.49 -6.01 16.56
CA ALA A 46 -23.60 -5.65 15.67
C ALA A 46 -24.02 -4.16 15.78
N GLU A 47 -23.90 -3.57 16.96
CA GLU A 47 -24.17 -2.15 17.18
C GLU A 47 -23.19 -1.25 16.43
N SER A 48 -21.91 -1.62 16.45
CA SER A 48 -20.85 -0.93 15.70
C SER A 48 -21.04 -1.03 14.18
N VAL A 49 -21.63 -2.11 13.69
CA VAL A 49 -21.91 -2.30 12.26
C VAL A 49 -22.93 -1.25 11.75
N SER A 50 -23.95 -0.90 12.55
CA SER A 50 -24.95 0.11 12.17
C SER A 50 -24.36 1.51 12.06
N GLN A 51 -23.48 1.87 12.99
CA GLN A 51 -22.75 3.15 12.97
C GLN A 51 -21.76 3.18 11.79
N LEU A 52 -21.05 2.08 11.58
CA LEU A 52 -20.10 1.94 10.49
C LEU A 52 -20.78 2.02 9.12
N ARG A 53 -21.97 1.44 8.98
CA ARG A 53 -22.79 1.55 7.74
C ARG A 53 -23.14 2.99 7.41
N ARG A 54 -23.56 3.79 8.40
CA ARG A 54 -23.83 5.23 8.21
C ARG A 54 -22.57 5.98 7.78
N TYR A 55 -21.47 5.75 8.47
CA TYR A 55 -20.18 6.37 8.15
C TYR A 55 -19.70 6.04 6.74
N LEU A 56 -19.80 4.76 6.32
CA LEU A 56 -19.43 4.33 4.97
C LEU A 56 -20.38 4.90 3.90
N ALA A 57 -21.68 5.01 4.19
CA ALA A 57 -22.63 5.63 3.28
C ALA A 57 -22.33 7.13 3.06
N ASP A 58 -21.99 7.84 4.12
CA ASP A 58 -21.58 9.25 4.04
C ASP A 58 -20.23 9.39 3.30
N PHE A 59 -19.28 8.51 3.56
CA PHE A 59 -18.00 8.47 2.86
C PHE A 59 -18.18 8.28 1.35
N LEU A 60 -19.03 7.34 0.93
CA LEU A 60 -19.33 7.10 -0.48
C LEU A 60 -20.01 8.30 -1.16
N ARG A 61 -20.86 9.04 -0.45
CA ARG A 61 -21.45 10.29 -0.96
C ARG A 61 -20.41 11.39 -1.16
N VAL A 62 -19.44 11.51 -0.26
CA VAL A 62 -18.34 12.47 -0.38
C VAL A 62 -17.41 12.11 -1.54
N GLU A 63 -17.12 10.83 -1.73
CA GLU A 63 -16.31 10.32 -2.84
C GLU A 63 -16.97 10.58 -4.21
N GLU A 64 -18.32 10.65 -4.27
CA GLU A 64 -19.05 10.99 -5.48
C GLU A 64 -18.96 12.51 -5.82
N SER A 65 -18.71 13.37 -4.84
CA SER A 65 -18.58 14.81 -5.03
C SER A 65 -17.16 15.17 -5.53
N ARG A 66 -17.06 15.73 -6.74
CA ARG A 66 -15.81 16.23 -7.34
C ARG A 66 -15.39 17.56 -6.73
N THR A 67 -15.07 17.58 -5.45
CA THR A 67 -14.62 18.78 -4.76
C THR A 67 -13.08 18.80 -4.68
N VAL A 68 -12.45 19.97 -4.67
CA VAL A 68 -10.99 20.13 -4.53
C VAL A 68 -10.48 19.45 -3.23
N THR A 69 -11.29 19.50 -2.17
CA THR A 69 -11.03 18.78 -0.91
C THR A 69 -10.99 17.26 -1.08
N ALA A 70 -11.85 16.69 -1.93
CA ALA A 70 -11.82 15.27 -2.25
C ALA A 70 -10.56 14.89 -3.03
N LEU A 71 -10.11 15.74 -3.98
CA LEU A 71 -8.85 15.53 -4.70
C LEU A 71 -7.66 15.55 -3.74
N LEU A 72 -7.62 16.50 -2.82
CA LEU A 72 -6.52 16.63 -1.86
C LEU A 72 -6.48 15.44 -0.88
N SER A 73 -7.64 14.97 -0.39
CA SER A 73 -7.74 13.79 0.46
C SER A 73 -7.29 12.52 -0.26
N THR A 74 -7.66 12.35 -1.52
CA THR A 74 -7.22 11.25 -2.38
C THR A 74 -5.71 11.30 -2.59
N ALA A 75 -5.14 12.46 -2.94
CA ALA A 75 -3.71 12.63 -3.09
C ALA A 75 -2.96 12.28 -1.78
N LEU A 76 -3.43 12.77 -0.65
CA LEU A 76 -2.85 12.47 0.65
C LEU A 76 -2.87 10.96 0.95
N ALA A 77 -3.97 10.28 0.61
CA ALA A 77 -4.12 8.84 0.81
C ALA A 77 -3.15 8.02 -0.06
N TYR A 78 -2.86 8.48 -1.29
CA TYR A 78 -1.88 7.84 -2.17
C TYR A 78 -0.44 7.99 -1.68
N PHE A 79 -0.09 9.20 -1.28
CA PHE A 79 1.29 9.52 -0.89
C PHE A 79 1.65 9.11 0.53
N ARG A 80 0.68 8.98 1.44
CA ARG A 80 0.91 8.72 2.86
C ARG A 80 1.82 7.53 3.13
N TYR A 81 1.52 6.37 2.56
CA TYR A 81 2.28 5.14 2.80
C TYR A 81 3.64 5.11 2.09
N PRO A 82 3.76 5.46 0.80
CA PRO A 82 5.05 5.56 0.13
C PRO A 82 5.98 6.60 0.76
N LEU A 83 5.47 7.78 1.16
CA LEU A 83 6.25 8.78 1.87
C LEU A 83 6.74 8.28 3.22
N LEU A 84 5.88 7.59 3.97
CA LEU A 84 6.25 6.98 5.25
C LEU A 84 7.35 5.94 5.04
N ALA A 85 7.25 5.09 4.03
CA ALA A 85 8.30 4.12 3.70
C ALA A 85 9.62 4.80 3.31
N ALA A 86 9.57 5.86 2.50
CA ALA A 86 10.73 6.65 2.13
C ALA A 86 11.39 7.28 3.37
N PHE A 87 10.60 7.93 4.22
CA PHE A 87 11.09 8.57 5.44
C PHE A 87 11.72 7.58 6.41
N LEU A 88 11.07 6.44 6.66
CA LEU A 88 11.61 5.39 7.52
C LEU A 88 12.91 4.78 6.95
N GLY A 89 13.04 4.71 5.63
CA GLY A 89 14.25 4.23 4.96
C GLY A 89 15.50 5.07 5.24
N PHE A 90 15.36 6.33 5.63
CA PHE A 90 16.48 7.20 6.03
C PHE A 90 16.85 7.07 7.50
N THR A 91 16.13 6.30 8.30
CA THR A 91 16.37 6.13 9.72
C THR A 91 16.89 4.74 10.06
N VAL A 92 17.72 4.63 11.08
CA VAL A 92 18.20 3.34 11.61
C VAL A 92 17.05 2.46 12.09
N ALA A 93 16.00 3.09 12.64
CA ALA A 93 14.79 2.42 13.09
C ALA A 93 13.96 1.78 11.95
N GLY A 94 14.20 2.17 10.70
CA GLY A 94 13.50 1.65 9.53
C GLY A 94 13.60 0.14 9.35
N VAL A 95 14.69 -0.49 9.86
CA VAL A 95 14.83 -1.96 9.83
C VAL A 95 13.65 -2.67 10.50
N VAL A 96 13.15 -2.13 11.61
CA VAL A 96 12.04 -2.71 12.38
C VAL A 96 10.70 -2.09 11.98
N LEU A 97 10.68 -0.78 11.75
CA LEU A 97 9.44 -0.04 11.50
C LEU A 97 8.85 -0.32 10.11
N LEU A 98 9.66 -0.60 9.08
CA LEU A 98 9.16 -0.91 7.74
C LEU A 98 8.35 -2.23 7.68
N PRO A 99 8.83 -3.36 8.26
CA PRO A 99 8.01 -4.57 8.38
C PRO A 99 6.74 -4.34 9.21
N CYS A 100 6.82 -3.58 10.31
CA CYS A 100 5.64 -3.22 11.10
C CYS A 100 4.64 -2.38 10.29
N ALA A 101 5.12 -1.41 9.51
CA ALA A 101 4.27 -0.59 8.64
C ALA A 101 3.58 -1.45 7.57
N ALA A 102 4.29 -2.43 6.99
CA ALA A 102 3.71 -3.39 6.05
C ALA A 102 2.59 -4.24 6.71
N ALA A 103 2.81 -4.72 7.93
CA ALA A 103 1.81 -5.47 8.69
C ALA A 103 0.58 -4.60 9.02
N VAL A 104 0.77 -3.38 9.48
CA VAL A 104 -0.33 -2.44 9.77
C VAL A 104 -1.11 -2.13 8.50
N MET A 105 -0.45 -1.90 7.37
CA MET A 105 -1.11 -1.65 6.09
C MET A 105 -1.97 -2.85 5.66
N GLY A 106 -1.46 -4.08 5.79
CA GLY A 106 -2.20 -5.31 5.53
C GLY A 106 -3.42 -5.46 6.44
N ALA A 107 -3.26 -5.18 7.73
CA ALA A 107 -4.34 -5.25 8.72
C ALA A 107 -5.46 -4.24 8.42
N LEU A 108 -5.11 -2.99 8.14
CA LEU A 108 -6.08 -1.94 7.81
C LEU A 108 -6.83 -2.26 6.51
N LEU A 109 -6.13 -2.75 5.48
CA LEU A 109 -6.76 -3.12 4.22
C LEU A 109 -7.75 -4.28 4.40
N SER A 110 -7.33 -5.36 5.07
CA SER A 110 -8.18 -6.51 5.34
C SER A 110 -9.39 -6.13 6.20
N PHE A 111 -9.16 -5.34 7.24
CA PHE A 111 -10.22 -4.83 8.10
C PHE A 111 -11.25 -4.00 7.30
N ALA A 112 -10.79 -3.07 6.44
CA ALA A 112 -11.67 -2.26 5.61
C ALA A 112 -12.54 -3.13 4.68
N VAL A 113 -11.94 -4.10 3.98
CA VAL A 113 -12.69 -5.03 3.10
C VAL A 113 -13.73 -5.82 3.90
N CYS A 114 -13.37 -6.31 5.10
CA CYS A 114 -14.31 -7.01 5.96
C CYS A 114 -15.47 -6.10 6.43
N CYS A 115 -15.18 -4.84 6.74
CA CYS A 115 -16.20 -3.86 7.12
C CYS A 115 -17.22 -3.64 5.99
N PHE A 116 -16.75 -3.49 4.74
CA PHE A 116 -17.66 -3.40 3.59
C PHE A 116 -18.53 -4.66 3.45
N THR A 117 -17.94 -5.83 3.64
CA THR A 117 -18.67 -7.11 3.57
C THR A 117 -19.72 -7.23 4.68
N LEU A 118 -19.39 -6.82 5.90
CA LEU A 118 -20.33 -6.82 7.03
C LEU A 118 -21.50 -5.84 6.83
N CYS A 119 -21.23 -4.67 6.22
CA CYS A 119 -22.24 -3.63 6.01
C CYS A 119 -23.16 -3.91 4.80
N PHE A 120 -22.62 -4.47 3.72
CA PHE A 120 -23.31 -4.58 2.43
C PHE A 120 -23.46 -6.04 1.93
N GLY A 121 -23.11 -7.02 2.75
CA GLY A 121 -23.23 -8.44 2.40
C GLY A 121 -22.36 -8.84 1.20
N SER A 122 -22.91 -9.65 0.30
CA SER A 122 -22.20 -10.13 -0.90
C SER A 122 -21.77 -9.01 -1.86
N GLY A 123 -22.53 -7.91 -1.93
CA GLY A 123 -22.20 -6.72 -2.70
C GLY A 123 -21.04 -5.90 -2.11
N GLY A 124 -20.76 -6.08 -0.82
CA GLY A 124 -19.72 -5.34 -0.11
C GLY A 124 -18.32 -5.60 -0.65
N VAL A 125 -18.02 -6.81 -1.12
CA VAL A 125 -16.73 -7.13 -1.76
C VAL A 125 -16.55 -6.37 -3.07
N ALA A 126 -17.59 -6.31 -3.90
CA ALA A 126 -17.54 -5.57 -5.15
C ALA A 126 -17.37 -4.07 -4.91
N LEU A 127 -18.04 -3.54 -3.89
CA LEU A 127 -17.93 -2.14 -3.49
C LEU A 127 -16.55 -1.82 -2.91
N ALA A 128 -15.99 -2.70 -2.06
CA ALA A 128 -14.63 -2.58 -1.55
C ALA A 128 -13.59 -2.60 -2.69
N LEU A 129 -13.77 -3.48 -3.68
CA LEU A 129 -12.91 -3.55 -4.86
C LEU A 129 -13.02 -2.28 -5.72
N ALA A 130 -14.22 -1.72 -5.88
CA ALA A 130 -14.43 -0.49 -6.63
C ALA A 130 -13.74 0.72 -5.96
N VAL A 131 -13.87 0.85 -4.63
CA VAL A 131 -13.35 2.01 -3.88
C VAL A 131 -11.87 1.85 -3.51
N LEU A 132 -11.48 0.67 -3.01
CA LEU A 132 -10.11 0.44 -2.51
C LEU A 132 -9.20 -0.24 -3.53
N GLY A 133 -9.77 -1.02 -4.46
CA GLY A 133 -9.00 -1.90 -5.34
C GLY A 133 -8.05 -1.14 -6.26
N LEU A 134 -8.52 -0.09 -6.93
CA LEU A 134 -7.69 0.71 -7.83
C LEU A 134 -6.57 1.43 -7.06
N ARG A 135 -6.91 2.01 -5.92
CA ARG A 135 -5.96 2.68 -5.02
C ARG A 135 -4.88 1.70 -4.54
N CYS A 136 -5.29 0.52 -4.08
CA CYS A 136 -4.37 -0.50 -3.61
C CYS A 136 -3.48 -1.06 -4.72
N LEU A 137 -4.02 -1.24 -5.92
CA LEU A 137 -3.28 -1.75 -7.09
C LEU A 137 -2.06 -0.89 -7.41
N VAL A 138 -2.15 0.43 -7.24
CA VAL A 138 -1.05 1.37 -7.49
C VAL A 138 -0.20 1.57 -6.25
N THR A 139 -0.82 1.78 -5.10
CA THR A 139 -0.10 2.15 -3.86
C THR A 139 0.71 0.99 -3.28
N LEU A 140 0.21 -0.26 -3.33
CA LEU A 140 0.91 -1.42 -2.77
C LEU A 140 2.25 -1.69 -3.45
N PRO A 141 2.36 -1.84 -4.79
CA PRO A 141 3.66 -2.07 -5.41
C PRO A 141 4.62 -0.89 -5.19
N CYS A 142 4.14 0.35 -5.25
CA CYS A 142 4.95 1.52 -4.95
C CYS A 142 5.50 1.51 -3.51
N PHE A 143 4.65 1.17 -2.54
CA PHE A 143 5.06 1.02 -1.14
C PHE A 143 6.11 -0.07 -0.97
N PHE A 144 5.88 -1.27 -1.53
CA PHE A 144 6.80 -2.40 -1.38
C PHE A 144 8.15 -2.14 -2.02
N LEU A 145 8.19 -1.49 -3.19
CA LEU A 145 9.44 -1.12 -3.85
C LEU A 145 10.24 -0.14 -2.99
N LEU A 146 9.60 0.94 -2.53
CA LEU A 146 10.25 1.92 -1.64
C LEU A 146 10.66 1.31 -0.30
N ALA A 147 9.82 0.47 0.29
CA ALA A 147 10.10 -0.18 1.56
C ALA A 147 11.28 -1.16 1.45
N ALA A 148 11.39 -1.92 0.36
CA ALA A 148 12.50 -2.85 0.14
C ALA A 148 13.84 -2.11 -0.07
N ASP A 149 13.82 -1.00 -0.81
CA ASP A 149 14.99 -0.14 -0.99
C ASP A 149 15.34 0.59 0.31
N GLY A 150 14.34 1.18 0.98
CA GLY A 150 14.51 1.87 2.26
C GLY A 150 15.05 0.95 3.35
N TRP A 151 14.57 -0.29 3.41
CA TRP A 151 15.09 -1.28 4.36
C TRP A 151 16.56 -1.59 4.12
N GLY A 152 16.97 -1.70 2.84
CA GLY A 152 18.38 -1.87 2.49
C GLY A 152 19.24 -0.69 2.93
N ALA A 153 18.76 0.53 2.77
CA ALA A 153 19.46 1.73 3.22
C ALA A 153 19.53 1.81 4.75
N SER A 154 18.42 1.56 5.44
CA SER A 154 18.35 1.52 6.91
C SER A 154 19.27 0.45 7.51
N ALA A 155 19.31 -0.76 6.93
CA ALA A 155 20.21 -1.83 7.34
C ALA A 155 21.69 -1.47 7.14
N ALA A 156 22.01 -0.75 6.07
CA ALA A 156 23.37 -0.25 5.84
C ALA A 156 23.79 0.79 6.89
N LEU A 157 22.87 1.68 7.29
CA LEU A 157 23.08 2.66 8.36
C LEU A 157 23.27 1.99 9.73
N SER A 158 22.59 0.85 9.96
CA SER A 158 22.69 0.08 11.20
C SER A 158 23.92 -0.82 11.28
N GLY A 159 24.78 -0.86 10.24
CA GLY A 159 25.95 -1.75 10.19
C GLY A 159 25.61 -3.25 10.07
N LEU A 160 24.38 -3.60 9.76
CA LEU A 160 23.94 -4.99 9.64
C LEU A 160 24.47 -5.65 8.36
N PRO A 161 24.85 -6.95 8.39
CA PRO A 161 25.45 -7.64 7.24
C PRO A 161 24.51 -7.75 6.04
N PHE A 162 23.20 -7.56 6.23
CA PHE A 162 22.19 -7.52 5.17
C PHE A 162 22.16 -6.20 4.40
N GLY A 163 22.87 -5.17 4.86
CA GLY A 163 22.96 -3.83 4.28
C GLY A 163 23.90 -3.69 3.07
N ARG A 164 24.27 -4.77 2.38
CA ARG A 164 25.08 -4.74 1.14
C ARG A 164 24.28 -4.25 -0.08
N GLY A 165 23.58 -3.14 0.08
CA GLY A 165 23.01 -2.35 -1.00
C GLY A 165 23.71 -1.00 -1.05
N ARG A 166 23.77 -0.34 -2.21
CA ARG A 166 24.26 1.04 -2.31
C ARG A 166 23.53 1.89 -1.27
N PRO A 167 24.24 2.61 -0.40
CA PRO A 167 23.63 3.60 0.46
C PRO A 167 23.12 4.73 -0.44
N GLY A 168 21.83 4.75 -0.69
CA GLY A 168 21.22 5.80 -1.48
C GLY A 168 19.94 5.30 -2.15
N ILE A 169 18.84 5.81 -1.70
CA ILE A 169 17.59 5.79 -2.45
C ILE A 169 17.91 6.43 -3.80
N VAL A 170 17.79 5.67 -4.88
CA VAL A 170 18.14 6.17 -6.22
C VAL A 170 17.08 7.18 -6.61
N TRP A 171 17.40 8.47 -6.60
CA TRP A 171 16.50 9.58 -6.95
C TRP A 171 15.61 9.33 -8.18
N PRO A 172 16.13 8.75 -9.30
CA PRO A 172 15.28 8.43 -10.44
C PRO A 172 14.18 7.40 -10.12
N GLY A 173 14.40 6.51 -9.15
CA GLY A 173 13.38 5.57 -8.67
C GLY A 173 12.24 6.29 -7.94
N ILE A 174 12.57 7.25 -7.07
CA ILE A 174 11.56 8.05 -6.34
C ILE A 174 10.71 8.88 -7.31
N CYS A 175 11.35 9.56 -8.28
CA CYS A 175 10.65 10.33 -9.30
C CYS A 175 9.72 9.43 -10.14
N GLY A 176 10.17 8.23 -10.52
CA GLY A 176 9.35 7.27 -11.24
C GLY A 176 8.12 6.82 -10.43
N ILE A 177 8.32 6.51 -9.15
CA ILE A 177 7.22 6.13 -8.24
C ILE A 177 6.26 7.29 -8.03
N ALA A 178 6.75 8.51 -7.84
CA ALA A 178 5.91 9.70 -7.73
C ALA A 178 5.07 9.93 -9.00
N ALA A 179 5.65 9.72 -10.18
CA ALA A 179 4.92 9.81 -11.45
C ALA A 179 3.82 8.76 -11.55
N VAL A 180 4.09 7.50 -11.15
CA VAL A 180 3.09 6.41 -11.14
C VAL A 180 1.97 6.72 -10.16
N LEU A 181 2.27 7.24 -8.96
CA LEU A 181 1.27 7.64 -7.98
C LEU A 181 0.39 8.77 -8.51
N THR A 182 0.99 9.79 -9.14
CA THR A 182 0.25 10.91 -9.74
C THR A 182 -0.67 10.42 -10.87
N ALA A 183 -0.17 9.54 -11.74
CA ALA A 183 -0.98 8.90 -12.77
C ALA A 183 -2.15 8.10 -12.15
N GLY A 184 -1.91 7.37 -11.05
CA GLY A 184 -2.94 6.65 -10.30
C GLY A 184 -4.04 7.58 -9.79
N ILE A 185 -3.69 8.74 -9.24
CA ILE A 185 -4.65 9.76 -8.78
C ILE A 185 -5.50 10.26 -9.95
N CYS A 186 -4.88 10.54 -11.10
CA CYS A 186 -5.61 10.98 -12.29
C CYS A 186 -6.61 9.92 -12.76
N VAL A 187 -6.18 8.65 -12.83
CA VAL A 187 -7.05 7.53 -13.22
C VAL A 187 -8.19 7.36 -12.23
N GLU A 188 -7.91 7.41 -10.94
CA GLU A 188 -8.93 7.32 -9.88
C GLU A 188 -9.96 8.43 -10.01
N TRP A 189 -9.53 9.66 -10.22
CA TRP A 189 -10.40 10.82 -10.36
C TRP A 189 -11.41 10.69 -11.52
N TYR A 190 -11.01 10.01 -12.61
CA TYR A 190 -11.88 9.77 -13.75
C TYR A 190 -12.73 8.50 -13.63
N LEU A 191 -12.18 7.42 -13.08
CA LEU A 191 -12.82 6.10 -13.07
C LEU A 191 -13.76 5.89 -11.87
N ILE A 192 -13.40 6.36 -10.67
CA ILE A 192 -14.14 6.02 -9.44
C ILE A 192 -15.60 6.46 -9.48
N PRO A 193 -15.97 7.69 -9.88
CA PRO A 193 -17.38 8.09 -9.88
C PRO A 193 -18.25 7.20 -10.76
N GLY A 194 -17.73 6.75 -11.91
CA GLY A 194 -18.44 5.84 -12.79
C GLY A 194 -18.57 4.42 -12.22
N LEU A 195 -17.50 3.92 -11.63
CA LEU A 195 -17.47 2.57 -11.03
C LEU A 195 -18.37 2.47 -9.80
N VAL A 196 -18.33 3.46 -8.92
CA VAL A 196 -19.17 3.51 -7.72
C VAL A 196 -20.64 3.55 -8.11
N ARG A 197 -21.04 4.39 -9.05
CA ARG A 197 -22.43 4.45 -9.57
C ARG A 197 -22.89 3.11 -10.16
N PHE A 198 -22.03 2.49 -10.97
CA PHE A 198 -22.35 1.19 -11.58
C PHE A 198 -22.53 0.08 -10.55
N VAL A 199 -21.66 0.02 -9.53
CA VAL A 199 -21.75 -0.99 -8.47
C VAL A 199 -22.92 -0.71 -7.52
N LEU A 200 -23.14 0.55 -7.13
CA LEU A 200 -24.30 0.95 -6.30
C LEU A 200 -25.63 0.61 -6.97
N ALA A 201 -25.76 0.85 -8.28
CA ALA A 201 -26.95 0.49 -9.04
C ALA A 201 -27.23 -1.03 -9.04
N ARG A 202 -26.19 -1.88 -8.91
CA ARG A 202 -26.36 -3.34 -8.84
C ARG A 202 -26.51 -3.91 -7.43
N VAL A 203 -26.04 -3.20 -6.42
CA VAL A 203 -26.08 -3.66 -5.01
C VAL A 203 -27.35 -3.20 -4.29
N LEU A 204 -27.98 -2.11 -4.77
CA LEU A 204 -29.21 -1.55 -4.20
C LEU A 204 -30.49 -2.04 -4.90
N ILE A 205 -30.36 -2.80 -5.99
CA ILE A 205 -31.47 -3.53 -6.64
C ILE A 205 -31.46 -4.99 -6.15
#